data_d67bc88ed7623b7e96dcf58e8015329f
#
_entry.id   d67bc88ed7623b7e96dcf58e8015329f
#
_cell.length_a   1.000
_cell.length_b   1.000
_cell.length_c   1.000
_cell.angle_alpha   90.00
_cell.angle_beta   90.00
_cell.angle_gamma   90.00
#
_symmetry.space_group_name_H-M   'P 1'
#
loop_
_entity.id
_entity.type
_entity.pdbx_description
1 polymer ?
#
loop_
_entity_poly.entity_id
_entity_poly.type
_entity_poly.pdbx_seq_one_letter_code
_entity_poly.pdbx_strand_id
1 'polypeptide(L)'
;MNARRCVAVLGFAFLACACPLPPPLPPKAGPPPPPGEIVLDHGFIVLQLHTPPGPAGPKPTVISFLADQELLLAAGVVVATYRLEWKLVEAFRPPEPPPAPGAHPVGQWLLAAPSPKTVGKGFFGVITTNAESAIPKIVDYLATRPEVDAARIGVAGNSTYGFTALQAAAADPRLTAAVSLVASGDYRCFLNLSNLAMAGKPLDLDPVYARWLDEHDPVRHPERLVHTALLMVNGKDDPAVPLACAERTARVLRGAYQRAGVPERFRFQLAGGGHVIEEAARRETLAWFQRWLIHPGS
;
A
#
# COMPACT_ATOMS: atom_id res chain seq x y z
N MET A 1 -75.14 32.94 -17.61
CA MET A 1 -75.05 31.49 -17.49
C MET A 1 -73.64 31.09 -18.01
N ASN A 2 -72.70 30.87 -17.14
CA ASN A 2 -71.29 30.71 -17.45
C ASN A 2 -70.93 29.23 -17.44
N ALA A 3 -70.53 28.68 -18.61
CA ALA A 3 -69.95 27.35 -18.74
C ALA A 3 -68.49 27.45 -18.53
N ARG A 4 -67.96 26.86 -17.43
CA ARG A 4 -66.54 26.66 -17.18
C ARG A 4 -66.02 25.41 -17.96
N ARG A 5 -65.09 25.63 -18.84
CA ARG A 5 -64.37 24.57 -19.54
C ARG A 5 -63.25 24.02 -18.60
N CYS A 6 -63.34 22.74 -18.26
CA CYS A 6 -62.27 22.02 -17.67
C CYS A 6 -61.28 21.61 -18.77
N VAL A 7 -60.00 22.03 -18.65
CA VAL A 7 -58.92 21.55 -19.48
C VAL A 7 -58.26 20.36 -18.72
N ALA A 8 -58.39 19.17 -19.28
CA ALA A 8 -57.68 17.98 -18.80
C ALA A 8 -56.25 18.02 -19.33
N VAL A 9 -55.29 18.11 -18.40
CA VAL A 9 -53.87 17.94 -18.72
C VAL A 9 -53.56 16.45 -18.62
N LEU A 10 -53.36 15.81 -19.78
CA LEU A 10 -52.87 14.45 -19.91
C LEU A 10 -51.35 14.45 -19.62
N GLY A 11 -50.95 14.02 -18.41
CA GLY A 11 -49.56 13.74 -18.06
C GLY A 11 -49.12 12.42 -18.69
N PHE A 12 -48.24 12.47 -19.65
CA PHE A 12 -47.51 11.31 -20.14
C PHE A 12 -46.44 10.90 -19.12
N ALA A 13 -46.69 9.86 -18.35
CA ALA A 13 -45.65 9.19 -17.55
C ALA A 13 -44.81 8.33 -18.51
N PHE A 14 -43.60 8.78 -18.82
CA PHE A 14 -42.56 7.92 -19.42
C PHE A 14 -42.08 6.94 -18.36
N LEU A 15 -42.59 5.69 -18.40
CA LEU A 15 -41.90 4.57 -17.76
C LEU A 15 -40.63 4.29 -18.59
N ALA A 16 -39.51 4.82 -18.11
CA ALA A 16 -38.20 4.38 -18.59
C ALA A 16 -37.97 2.94 -18.10
N CYS A 17 -38.24 1.98 -18.97
CA CYS A 17 -37.82 0.59 -18.76
C CYS A 17 -36.31 0.56 -18.82
N ALA A 18 -35.64 0.66 -17.66
CA ALA A 18 -34.20 0.45 -17.54
C ALA A 18 -33.94 -1.05 -17.78
N CYS A 19 -33.63 -1.43 -19.01
CA CYS A 19 -33.03 -2.73 -19.26
C CYS A 19 -31.70 -2.79 -18.48
N PRO A 20 -31.52 -3.79 -17.61
CA PRO A 20 -30.22 -3.98 -16.97
C PRO A 20 -29.18 -4.18 -18.05
N LEU A 21 -28.11 -3.38 -18.02
CA LEU A 21 -26.95 -3.59 -18.89
C LEU A 21 -26.47 -5.02 -18.70
N PRO A 22 -26.13 -5.73 -19.77
CA PRO A 22 -25.55 -7.06 -19.65
C PRO A 22 -24.28 -6.96 -18.80
N PRO A 23 -24.00 -7.95 -17.93
CA PRO A 23 -22.79 -7.96 -17.15
C PRO A 23 -21.58 -7.83 -18.10
N PRO A 24 -20.55 -7.08 -17.70
CA PRO A 24 -19.34 -6.96 -18.51
C PRO A 24 -18.82 -8.36 -18.85
N LEU A 25 -18.50 -8.58 -20.13
CA LEU A 25 -17.92 -9.84 -20.57
C LEU A 25 -16.66 -10.11 -19.73
N PRO A 26 -16.47 -11.34 -19.26
CA PRO A 26 -15.24 -11.70 -18.56
C PRO A 26 -14.05 -11.36 -19.47
N PRO A 27 -12.98 -10.77 -18.90
CA PRO A 27 -11.78 -10.45 -19.66
C PRO A 27 -11.31 -11.73 -20.39
N LYS A 28 -10.94 -11.61 -21.66
CA LYS A 28 -10.37 -12.72 -22.44
C LYS A 28 -9.22 -13.29 -21.62
N ALA A 29 -9.26 -14.58 -21.34
CA ALA A 29 -8.18 -15.28 -20.69
C ALA A 29 -6.87 -14.98 -21.45
N GLY A 30 -5.92 -14.35 -20.78
CA GLY A 30 -4.58 -14.15 -21.31
C GLY A 30 -3.86 -15.50 -21.48
N PRO A 31 -2.65 -15.51 -22.07
CA PRO A 31 -1.84 -16.72 -22.11
C PRO A 31 -1.64 -17.23 -20.66
N PRO A 32 -1.50 -18.56 -20.47
CA PRO A 32 -1.28 -19.13 -19.15
C PRO A 32 -0.02 -18.49 -18.52
N PRO A 33 -0.05 -18.23 -17.20
CA PRO A 33 1.10 -17.65 -16.51
C PRO A 33 2.31 -18.56 -16.62
N PRO A 34 3.55 -17.99 -16.57
CA PRO A 34 4.77 -18.76 -16.50
C PRO A 34 4.74 -19.78 -15.33
N PRO A 35 5.46 -20.90 -15.45
CA PRO A 35 5.55 -21.87 -14.36
C PRO A 35 6.00 -21.21 -13.04
N GLY A 36 5.26 -21.49 -11.95
CA GLY A 36 5.54 -20.92 -10.63
C GLY A 36 4.84 -19.58 -10.34
N GLU A 37 4.16 -18.98 -11.30
CA GLU A 37 3.32 -17.81 -11.07
C GLU A 37 1.88 -18.21 -10.70
N ILE A 38 1.34 -17.50 -9.72
CA ILE A 38 -0.01 -17.66 -9.21
C ILE A 38 -0.79 -16.41 -9.60
N VAL A 39 -1.90 -16.59 -10.31
CA VAL A 39 -2.72 -15.49 -10.80
C VAL A 39 -3.95 -15.35 -9.94
N LEU A 40 -4.11 -14.18 -9.34
CA LEU A 40 -5.26 -13.82 -8.52
C LEU A 40 -6.02 -12.64 -9.15
N ASP A 41 -7.24 -12.41 -8.67
CA ASP A 41 -8.06 -11.27 -9.04
C ASP A 41 -8.18 -11.05 -10.56
N HIS A 42 -8.62 -12.10 -11.29
CA HIS A 42 -8.82 -12.06 -12.74
C HIS A 42 -7.58 -11.64 -13.56
N GLY A 43 -6.39 -11.91 -13.05
CA GLY A 43 -5.13 -11.59 -13.72
C GLY A 43 -4.49 -10.27 -13.26
N PHE A 44 -5.15 -9.52 -12.39
CA PHE A 44 -4.60 -8.26 -11.90
C PHE A 44 -3.40 -8.44 -10.97
N ILE A 45 -3.38 -9.51 -10.16
CA ILE A 45 -2.28 -9.82 -9.24
C ILE A 45 -1.55 -11.06 -9.74
N VAL A 46 -0.25 -10.95 -9.94
CA VAL A 46 0.64 -12.09 -10.26
C VAL A 46 1.60 -12.28 -9.10
N LEU A 47 1.42 -13.38 -8.39
CA LEU A 47 2.12 -13.72 -7.15
C LEU A 47 3.14 -14.84 -7.40
N GLN A 48 4.28 -14.79 -6.72
CA GLN A 48 5.27 -15.87 -6.65
C GLN A 48 5.55 -16.18 -5.17
N LEU A 49 5.64 -17.47 -4.84
CA LEU A 49 6.01 -17.94 -3.51
C LEU A 49 7.40 -18.60 -3.56
N HIS A 50 8.28 -18.10 -2.72
CA HIS A 50 9.62 -18.63 -2.52
C HIS A 50 9.65 -19.35 -1.17
N THR A 51 9.75 -20.69 -1.20
CA THR A 51 9.76 -21.50 0.01
C THR A 51 11.19 -21.76 0.45
N PRO A 52 11.52 -21.52 1.73
CA PRO A 52 12.85 -21.79 2.24
C PRO A 52 13.14 -23.31 2.27
N PRO A 53 14.41 -23.73 2.16
CA PRO A 53 14.79 -25.12 2.33
C PRO A 53 14.47 -25.60 3.76
N GLY A 54 14.33 -26.93 3.93
CA GLY A 54 14.09 -27.53 5.24
C GLY A 54 12.79 -28.36 5.32
N PRO A 55 12.37 -28.75 6.52
CA PRO A 55 11.21 -29.61 6.70
C PRO A 55 9.93 -29.01 6.17
N ALA A 56 9.04 -29.85 5.67
CA ALA A 56 7.70 -29.45 5.26
C ALA A 56 6.88 -28.99 6.47
N GLY A 57 5.90 -28.12 6.22
CA GLY A 57 4.97 -27.63 7.22
C GLY A 57 4.79 -26.10 7.16
N PRO A 58 3.82 -25.59 7.92
CA PRO A 58 3.50 -24.17 7.92
C PRO A 58 4.64 -23.32 8.48
N LYS A 59 5.00 -22.29 7.77
CA LYS A 59 6.09 -21.36 8.08
C LYS A 59 5.59 -19.92 8.15
N PRO A 60 6.23 -19.04 8.93
CA PRO A 60 5.98 -17.61 8.85
C PRO A 60 6.20 -17.14 7.41
N THR A 61 5.43 -16.16 6.99
CA THR A 61 5.45 -15.68 5.61
C THR A 61 5.57 -14.16 5.58
N VAL A 62 6.38 -13.61 4.69
CA VAL A 62 6.51 -12.16 4.48
C VAL A 62 6.15 -11.82 3.04
N ILE A 63 5.17 -10.94 2.86
CA ILE A 63 4.91 -10.28 1.59
C ILE A 63 5.99 -9.20 1.45
N SER A 64 6.94 -9.42 0.55
CA SER A 64 8.17 -8.63 0.49
C SER A 64 8.35 -7.90 -0.82
N PHE A 65 8.63 -6.62 -0.71
CA PHE A 65 9.12 -5.76 -1.78
C PHE A 65 10.60 -5.38 -1.60
N LEU A 66 11.30 -6.10 -0.75
CA LEU A 66 12.72 -5.90 -0.52
C LEU A 66 13.55 -6.70 -1.53
N ALA A 67 14.70 -6.15 -1.92
CA ALA A 67 15.61 -6.84 -2.83
C ALA A 67 16.25 -8.10 -2.19
N ASP A 68 16.43 -8.09 -0.87
CA ASP A 68 17.19 -9.13 -0.14
C ASP A 68 16.27 -10.24 0.39
N GLN A 69 15.60 -10.94 -0.50
CA GLN A 69 14.72 -12.07 -0.15
C GLN A 69 15.49 -13.23 0.48
N GLU A 70 16.76 -13.41 0.10
CA GLU A 70 17.62 -14.51 0.56
C GLU A 70 17.80 -14.53 2.08
N LEU A 71 17.87 -13.37 2.73
CA LEU A 71 17.98 -13.29 4.19
C LEU A 71 16.74 -13.85 4.90
N LEU A 72 15.56 -13.58 4.39
CA LEU A 72 14.31 -14.12 4.93
C LEU A 72 14.19 -15.60 4.67
N LEU A 73 14.52 -16.06 3.47
CA LEU A 73 14.54 -17.49 3.12
C LEU A 73 15.53 -18.27 3.99
N ALA A 74 16.76 -17.75 4.20
CA ALA A 74 17.74 -18.37 5.09
C ALA A 74 17.26 -18.44 6.55
N ALA A 75 16.40 -17.52 6.98
CA ALA A 75 15.78 -17.53 8.30
C ALA A 75 14.55 -18.44 8.40
N GLY A 76 14.22 -19.20 7.36
CA GLY A 76 13.09 -20.13 7.36
C GLY A 76 11.72 -19.50 7.06
N VAL A 77 11.70 -18.31 6.51
CA VAL A 77 10.48 -17.57 6.15
C VAL A 77 10.10 -17.83 4.70
N VAL A 78 8.83 -18.10 4.42
CA VAL A 78 8.29 -18.06 3.06
C VAL A 78 8.25 -16.62 2.59
N VAL A 79 8.74 -16.34 1.40
CA VAL A 79 8.70 -15.00 0.82
C VAL A 79 7.69 -14.96 -0.32
N ALA A 80 6.70 -14.10 -0.18
CA ALA A 80 5.69 -13.84 -1.20
C ALA A 80 6.05 -12.53 -1.91
N THR A 81 6.29 -12.61 -3.22
CA THR A 81 6.49 -11.43 -4.06
C THR A 81 5.36 -11.34 -5.08
N TYR A 82 4.99 -10.13 -5.47
CA TYR A 82 3.95 -9.97 -6.47
C TYR A 82 4.17 -8.73 -7.33
N ARG A 83 3.49 -8.72 -8.48
CA ARG A 83 3.33 -7.55 -9.32
C ARG A 83 1.85 -7.34 -9.66
N LEU A 84 1.49 -6.10 -9.94
CA LEU A 84 0.17 -5.75 -10.44
C LEU A 84 0.23 -5.49 -11.93
N GLU A 85 -0.71 -6.07 -12.68
CA GLU A 85 -0.86 -5.86 -14.12
C GLU A 85 -1.65 -4.57 -14.38
N TRP A 86 -1.00 -3.43 -14.16
CA TRP A 86 -1.60 -2.09 -14.28
C TRP A 86 -2.23 -1.81 -15.65
N LYS A 87 -1.83 -2.56 -16.70
CA LYS A 87 -2.46 -2.49 -18.02
C LYS A 87 -3.94 -2.85 -18.01
N LEU A 88 -4.37 -3.61 -16.98
CA LEU A 88 -5.77 -3.97 -16.79
C LEU A 88 -6.57 -2.84 -16.12
N VAL A 89 -5.90 -1.82 -15.58
CA VAL A 89 -6.54 -0.70 -14.88
C VAL A 89 -6.29 0.58 -15.69
N GLU A 90 -7.24 0.92 -16.54
CA GLU A 90 -7.11 2.05 -17.48
C GLU A 90 -6.84 3.40 -16.80
N ALA A 91 -7.34 3.58 -15.58
CA ALA A 91 -7.12 4.78 -14.77
C ALA A 91 -5.65 5.03 -14.37
N PHE A 92 -4.79 4.01 -14.49
CA PHE A 92 -3.37 4.08 -14.14
C PHE A 92 -2.43 3.97 -15.34
N ARG A 93 -2.95 4.11 -16.57
CA ARG A 93 -2.07 4.24 -17.73
C ARG A 93 -1.14 5.43 -17.55
N PRO A 94 0.18 5.24 -17.72
CA PRO A 94 1.09 6.37 -17.74
C PRO A 94 0.67 7.33 -18.84
N PRO A 95 0.75 8.66 -18.60
CA PRO A 95 0.45 9.65 -19.63
C PRO A 95 1.38 9.46 -20.82
N GLU A 96 0.81 9.53 -22.04
CA GLU A 96 1.60 9.67 -23.26
C GLU A 96 1.66 11.16 -23.66
N PRO A 97 2.81 11.67 -24.05
CA PRO A 97 4.11 11.02 -24.28
C PRO A 97 4.86 10.66 -23.00
N PRO A 98 5.84 9.74 -23.10
CA PRO A 98 6.66 9.38 -21.96
C PRO A 98 7.33 10.62 -21.39
N PRO A 99 7.53 10.67 -20.08
CA PRO A 99 8.06 11.83 -19.40
C PRO A 99 9.47 12.21 -19.86
N ALA A 100 9.84 13.47 -19.65
CA ALA A 100 11.13 13.99 -20.03
C ALA A 100 12.30 13.12 -19.49
N PRO A 101 13.36 12.91 -20.29
CA PRO A 101 14.54 12.19 -19.84
C PRO A 101 15.08 12.77 -18.53
N GLY A 102 15.34 11.90 -17.53
CA GLY A 102 15.86 12.29 -16.22
C GLY A 102 14.81 12.61 -15.15
N ALA A 103 13.52 12.61 -15.47
CA ALA A 103 12.50 12.74 -14.45
C ALA A 103 12.41 11.46 -13.60
N HIS A 104 12.38 11.62 -12.27
CA HIS A 104 12.25 10.48 -11.36
C HIS A 104 10.88 9.81 -11.54
N PRO A 105 10.78 8.47 -11.66
CA PRO A 105 9.51 7.77 -11.90
C PRO A 105 8.40 8.15 -10.91
N VAL A 106 8.71 8.26 -9.63
CA VAL A 106 7.76 8.69 -8.59
C VAL A 106 7.32 10.14 -8.80
N GLY A 107 8.26 11.03 -9.15
CA GLY A 107 7.96 12.43 -9.47
C GLY A 107 7.01 12.55 -10.67
N GLN A 108 7.17 11.67 -11.67
CA GLN A 108 6.29 11.61 -12.83
C GLN A 108 4.86 11.22 -12.45
N TRP A 109 4.69 10.26 -11.58
CA TRP A 109 3.38 9.84 -11.08
C TRP A 109 2.69 10.95 -10.27
N LEU A 110 3.46 11.68 -9.47
CA LEU A 110 2.97 12.83 -8.72
C LEU A 110 2.57 13.99 -9.64
N LEU A 111 3.29 14.18 -10.76
CA LEU A 111 3.05 15.26 -11.73
C LEU A 111 2.02 14.88 -12.81
N ALA A 112 1.77 13.61 -13.04
CA ALA A 112 0.74 13.13 -13.97
C ALA A 112 -0.69 13.36 -13.48
N ALA A 113 -0.86 13.92 -12.30
CA ALA A 113 -2.17 14.33 -11.80
C ALA A 113 -2.83 15.35 -12.75
N PRO A 114 -4.12 15.20 -13.07
CA PRO A 114 -4.81 16.04 -14.06
C PRO A 114 -4.93 17.52 -13.65
N SER A 115 -4.53 17.88 -12.43
CA SER A 115 -4.41 19.26 -11.98
C SER A 115 -3.46 19.38 -10.78
N PRO A 116 -2.90 20.59 -10.50
CA PRO A 116 -2.15 20.85 -9.27
C PRO A 116 -2.93 20.52 -8.00
N LYS A 117 -4.27 20.55 -8.05
CA LYS A 117 -5.17 20.21 -6.92
C LYS A 117 -5.25 18.72 -6.63
N THR A 118 -4.77 17.88 -7.54
CA THR A 118 -4.77 16.42 -7.43
C THR A 118 -3.36 15.83 -7.40
N VAL A 119 -2.38 16.65 -7.07
CA VAL A 119 -0.98 16.22 -6.90
C VAL A 119 -0.90 15.02 -5.96
N GLY A 120 -0.13 14.02 -6.35
CA GLY A 120 0.04 12.80 -5.58
C GLY A 120 -1.08 11.77 -5.72
N LYS A 121 -2.18 12.07 -6.41
CA LYS A 121 -3.30 11.14 -6.57
C LYS A 121 -2.87 9.81 -7.19
N GLY A 122 -2.01 9.84 -8.21
CA GLY A 122 -1.45 8.63 -8.81
C GLY A 122 -0.58 7.84 -7.82
N PHE A 123 0.34 8.51 -7.13
CA PHE A 123 1.25 7.89 -6.17
C PHE A 123 0.50 7.21 -5.01
N PHE A 124 -0.36 7.96 -4.31
CA PHE A 124 -1.13 7.39 -3.21
C PHE A 124 -2.21 6.43 -3.67
N GLY A 125 -2.74 6.59 -4.89
CA GLY A 125 -3.62 5.61 -5.52
C GLY A 125 -2.94 4.25 -5.71
N VAL A 126 -1.67 4.24 -6.13
CA VAL A 126 -0.87 3.00 -6.21
C VAL A 126 -0.67 2.37 -4.84
N ILE A 127 -0.29 3.17 -3.83
CA ILE A 127 -0.09 2.70 -2.47
C ILE A 127 -1.38 2.07 -1.94
N THR A 128 -2.51 2.77 -2.05
CA THR A 128 -3.81 2.31 -1.57
C THR A 128 -4.29 1.06 -2.30
N THR A 129 -4.13 1.00 -3.63
CA THR A 129 -4.50 -0.20 -4.40
C THR A 129 -3.69 -1.42 -3.95
N ASN A 130 -2.39 -1.27 -3.74
CA ASN A 130 -1.57 -2.35 -3.20
C ASN A 130 -1.99 -2.73 -1.78
N ALA A 131 -2.09 -1.74 -0.89
CA ALA A 131 -2.28 -1.95 0.54
C ALA A 131 -3.68 -2.45 0.91
N GLU A 132 -4.72 -1.90 0.30
CA GLU A 132 -6.11 -2.13 0.70
C GLU A 132 -6.89 -3.05 -0.25
N SER A 133 -6.33 -3.35 -1.43
CA SER A 133 -6.98 -4.23 -2.40
C SER A 133 -6.16 -5.48 -2.70
N ALA A 134 -4.88 -5.33 -3.10
CA ALA A 134 -4.08 -6.47 -3.52
C ALA A 134 -3.56 -7.30 -2.34
N ILE A 135 -2.96 -6.67 -1.32
CA ILE A 135 -2.39 -7.39 -0.17
C ILE A 135 -3.44 -8.21 0.59
N PRO A 136 -4.65 -7.72 0.91
CA PRO A 136 -5.68 -8.53 1.53
C PRO A 136 -6.05 -9.79 0.73
N LYS A 137 -6.16 -9.71 -0.60
CA LYS A 137 -6.42 -10.87 -1.47
C LYS A 137 -5.25 -11.85 -1.48
N ILE A 138 -4.02 -11.35 -1.40
CA ILE A 138 -2.83 -12.18 -1.25
C ILE A 138 -2.85 -12.89 0.10
N VAL A 139 -3.20 -12.20 1.19
CA VAL A 139 -3.34 -12.79 2.53
C VAL A 139 -4.43 -13.87 2.55
N ASP A 140 -5.58 -13.62 1.88
CA ASP A 140 -6.63 -14.63 1.71
C ASP A 140 -6.09 -15.90 1.04
N TYR A 141 -5.35 -15.74 -0.04
CA TYR A 141 -4.73 -16.86 -0.75
C TYR A 141 -3.67 -17.57 0.11
N LEU A 142 -2.76 -16.81 0.76
CA LEU A 142 -1.71 -17.35 1.61
C LEU A 142 -2.29 -18.20 2.75
N ALA A 143 -3.41 -17.77 3.33
CA ALA A 143 -4.10 -18.51 4.41
C ALA A 143 -4.63 -19.89 3.97
N THR A 144 -4.75 -20.14 2.67
CA THR A 144 -5.15 -21.47 2.14
C THR A 144 -3.96 -22.41 1.89
N ARG A 145 -2.73 -21.92 2.04
CA ARG A 145 -1.52 -22.68 1.66
C ARG A 145 -1.00 -23.53 2.82
N PRO A 146 -0.74 -24.83 2.61
CA PRO A 146 -0.24 -25.71 3.68
C PRO A 146 1.18 -25.37 4.16
N GLU A 147 1.97 -24.69 3.33
CA GLU A 147 3.31 -24.20 3.68
C GLU A 147 3.32 -22.88 4.45
N VAL A 148 2.16 -22.22 4.61
CA VAL A 148 2.02 -20.90 5.25
C VAL A 148 1.35 -21.03 6.61
N ASP A 149 1.93 -20.44 7.64
CA ASP A 149 1.27 -20.21 8.91
C ASP A 149 0.44 -18.91 8.83
N ALA A 150 -0.87 -19.07 8.69
CA ALA A 150 -1.80 -17.95 8.55
C ALA A 150 -1.82 -16.99 9.76
N ALA A 151 -1.36 -17.42 10.93
CA ALA A 151 -1.22 -16.57 12.10
C ALA A 151 0.08 -15.76 12.13
N ARG A 152 0.99 -16.04 11.19
CA ARG A 152 2.32 -15.41 11.12
C ARG A 152 2.63 -14.88 9.73
N ILE A 153 1.82 -13.90 9.28
CA ILE A 153 2.02 -13.20 8.01
C ILE A 153 2.48 -11.77 8.30
N GLY A 154 3.54 -11.35 7.63
CA GLY A 154 4.10 -10.00 7.70
C GLY A 154 4.20 -9.35 6.33
N VAL A 155 4.54 -8.07 6.33
CA VAL A 155 4.78 -7.27 5.12
C VAL A 155 6.03 -6.42 5.27
N ALA A 156 6.81 -6.28 4.21
CA ALA A 156 8.00 -5.42 4.20
C ALA A 156 8.15 -4.68 2.88
N GLY A 157 8.56 -3.44 2.96
CA GLY A 157 8.84 -2.64 1.76
C GLY A 157 9.71 -1.43 2.03
N ASN A 158 10.23 -0.86 0.95
CA ASN A 158 11.01 0.35 0.98
C ASN A 158 10.45 1.41 0.03
N SER A 159 10.66 2.68 0.35
CA SER A 159 10.19 3.82 -0.46
C SER A 159 8.69 3.71 -0.71
N THR A 160 8.20 3.75 -1.95
CA THR A 160 6.79 3.55 -2.30
C THR A 160 6.19 2.32 -1.62
N TYR A 161 6.93 1.21 -1.59
CA TYR A 161 6.47 -0.01 -0.93
C TYR A 161 6.63 0.04 0.60
N GLY A 162 7.45 0.94 1.13
CA GLY A 162 7.47 1.27 2.57
C GLY A 162 6.19 1.97 3.01
N PHE A 163 5.68 2.92 2.21
CA PHE A 163 4.35 3.50 2.38
C PHE A 163 3.26 2.44 2.28
N THR A 164 3.38 1.55 1.27
CA THR A 164 2.45 0.43 1.07
C THR A 164 2.43 -0.50 2.28
N ALA A 165 3.58 -0.90 2.81
CA ALA A 165 3.66 -1.78 3.98
C ALA A 165 3.01 -1.16 5.22
N LEU A 166 3.23 0.14 5.43
CA LEU A 166 2.63 0.89 6.54
C LEU A 166 1.10 0.95 6.40
N GLN A 167 0.59 1.26 5.21
CA GLN A 167 -0.85 1.33 4.97
C GLN A 167 -1.50 -0.05 4.97
N ALA A 168 -0.84 -1.09 4.44
CA ALA A 168 -1.35 -2.45 4.49
C ALA A 168 -1.50 -2.97 5.93
N ALA A 169 -0.51 -2.66 6.79
CA ALA A 169 -0.61 -2.97 8.21
C ALA A 169 -1.78 -2.25 8.91
N ALA A 170 -2.16 -1.06 8.45
CA ALA A 170 -3.34 -0.37 8.95
C ALA A 170 -4.66 -0.93 8.39
N ALA A 171 -4.63 -1.53 7.21
CA ALA A 171 -5.82 -2.02 6.50
C ALA A 171 -6.17 -3.47 6.82
N ASP A 172 -5.16 -4.33 7.08
CA ASP A 172 -5.38 -5.76 7.30
C ASP A 172 -4.86 -6.22 8.67
N PRO A 173 -5.75 -6.50 9.64
CA PRO A 173 -5.35 -6.91 11.00
C PRO A 173 -4.69 -8.29 11.07
N ARG A 174 -4.65 -9.06 10.01
CA ARG A 174 -3.97 -10.36 9.92
C ARG A 174 -2.45 -10.21 9.72
N LEU A 175 -1.98 -9.01 9.37
CA LEU A 175 -0.56 -8.71 9.28
C LEU A 175 0.02 -8.49 10.68
N THR A 176 0.71 -9.51 11.19
CA THR A 176 1.22 -9.52 12.57
C THR A 176 2.51 -8.74 12.76
N ALA A 177 3.30 -8.57 11.70
CA ALA A 177 4.52 -7.77 11.69
C ALA A 177 4.68 -6.99 10.38
N ALA A 178 5.17 -5.76 10.48
CA ALA A 178 5.44 -4.92 9.31
C ALA A 178 6.78 -4.19 9.42
N VAL A 179 7.43 -4.00 8.28
CA VAL A 179 8.65 -3.21 8.15
C VAL A 179 8.51 -2.19 7.03
N SER A 180 8.62 -0.92 7.40
CA SER A 180 8.53 0.24 6.52
C SER A 180 9.88 0.96 6.47
N LEU A 181 10.58 0.87 5.34
CA LEU A 181 11.89 1.48 5.15
C LEU A 181 11.79 2.72 4.26
N VAL A 182 12.45 3.81 4.67
CA VAL A 182 12.52 5.10 3.96
C VAL A 182 11.16 5.56 3.46
N ALA A 183 10.16 5.58 4.36
CA ALA A 183 8.78 5.96 4.09
C ALA A 183 8.18 6.77 5.23
N SER A 184 6.96 7.27 5.04
CA SER A 184 6.23 8.08 6.03
C SER A 184 4.74 7.73 6.00
N GLY A 185 4.10 7.83 7.15
CA GLY A 185 2.64 7.77 7.27
C GLY A 185 1.99 9.15 7.36
N ASP A 186 2.72 10.23 7.12
CA ASP A 186 2.18 11.59 7.04
C ASP A 186 2.19 12.05 5.58
N TYR A 187 1.11 11.75 4.87
CA TYR A 187 0.99 11.98 3.43
C TYR A 187 1.02 13.46 3.07
N ARG A 188 0.38 14.30 3.87
CA ARG A 188 0.41 15.75 3.65
C ARG A 188 1.80 16.35 3.87
N CYS A 189 2.51 15.90 4.91
CA CYS A 189 3.89 16.29 5.13
C CYS A 189 4.77 15.89 3.95
N PHE A 190 4.64 14.65 3.48
CA PHE A 190 5.37 14.15 2.32
C PHE A 190 5.11 15.01 1.07
N LEU A 191 3.86 15.26 0.72
CA LEU A 191 3.50 16.09 -0.44
C LEU A 191 4.06 17.52 -0.34
N ASN A 192 4.14 18.05 0.86
CA ASN A 192 4.61 19.44 1.09
C ASN A 192 6.12 19.59 1.10
N LEU A 193 6.86 18.59 1.57
CA LEU A 193 8.30 18.70 1.84
C LEU A 193 9.19 17.86 0.95
N SER A 194 8.66 16.79 0.32
CA SER A 194 9.45 15.89 -0.52
C SER A 194 9.95 16.58 -1.79
N ASN A 195 11.21 16.35 -2.16
CA ASN A 195 11.74 16.77 -3.44
C ASN A 195 11.14 16.01 -4.64
N LEU A 196 10.50 14.87 -4.38
CA LEU A 196 9.76 14.10 -5.38
C LEU A 196 8.35 14.66 -5.63
N ALA A 197 7.86 15.52 -4.77
CA ALA A 197 6.53 16.11 -4.85
C ALA A 197 6.60 17.62 -5.12
N MET A 198 6.00 18.42 -4.27
CA MET A 198 5.80 19.85 -4.47
C MET A 198 6.66 20.71 -3.52
N ALA A 199 7.82 20.22 -3.10
CA ALA A 199 8.66 20.88 -2.11
C ALA A 199 8.79 22.41 -2.36
N GLY A 200 8.45 23.18 -1.36
CA GLY A 200 8.50 24.65 -1.42
C GLY A 200 7.35 25.32 -2.17
N LYS A 201 6.35 24.58 -2.67
CA LYS A 201 5.13 25.13 -3.27
C LYS A 201 3.94 24.95 -2.33
N PRO A 202 2.97 25.88 -2.31
CA PRO A 202 1.74 25.70 -1.55
C PRO A 202 1.00 24.44 -1.97
N LEU A 203 0.56 23.66 -0.99
CA LEU A 203 -0.22 22.46 -1.22
C LEU A 203 -1.70 22.84 -1.38
N ASP A 204 -2.13 23.06 -2.63
CA ASP A 204 -3.51 23.31 -3.00
C ASP A 204 -4.17 22.01 -3.43
N LEU A 205 -4.82 21.32 -2.47
CA LEU A 205 -5.51 20.07 -2.72
C LEU A 205 -6.98 20.30 -3.04
N ASP A 206 -7.48 19.59 -4.03
CA ASP A 206 -8.93 19.45 -4.22
C ASP A 206 -9.58 18.94 -2.92
N PRO A 207 -10.72 19.55 -2.45
CA PRO A 207 -11.33 19.18 -1.19
C PRO A 207 -11.77 17.71 -1.09
N VAL A 208 -12.16 17.09 -2.20
CA VAL A 208 -12.53 15.66 -2.24
C VAL A 208 -11.28 14.81 -2.05
N TYR A 209 -10.22 15.15 -2.77
CA TYR A 209 -8.95 14.44 -2.64
C TYR A 209 -8.29 14.67 -1.28
N ALA A 210 -8.42 15.86 -0.70
CA ALA A 210 -7.93 16.16 0.64
C ALA A 210 -8.58 15.27 1.71
N ARG A 211 -9.91 15.06 1.63
CA ARG A 211 -10.61 14.12 2.51
C ARG A 211 -10.16 12.67 2.28
N TRP A 212 -10.07 12.27 1.01
CA TRP A 212 -9.59 10.93 0.67
C TRP A 212 -8.19 10.67 1.24
N LEU A 213 -7.25 11.64 1.14
CA LEU A 213 -5.93 11.51 1.79
C LEU A 213 -6.05 11.32 3.29
N ASP A 214 -6.89 12.15 3.96
CA ASP A 214 -7.06 12.06 5.41
C ASP A 214 -7.66 10.72 5.86
N GLU A 215 -8.52 10.10 5.04
CA GLU A 215 -9.12 8.78 5.31
C GLU A 215 -8.10 7.64 5.23
N HIS A 216 -7.05 7.79 4.40
CA HIS A 216 -6.05 6.76 4.14
C HIS A 216 -4.69 7.06 4.81
N ASP A 217 -4.52 8.24 5.40
CA ASP A 217 -3.27 8.67 6.01
C ASP A 217 -3.05 7.96 7.37
N PRO A 218 -2.00 7.14 7.53
CA PRO A 218 -1.74 6.39 8.77
C PRO A 218 -1.62 7.25 10.03
N VAL A 219 -1.11 8.49 9.93
CA VAL A 219 -1.04 9.36 11.12
C VAL A 219 -2.40 9.91 11.55
N ARG A 220 -3.41 9.85 10.70
CA ARG A 220 -4.79 10.23 11.04
C ARG A 220 -5.54 9.11 11.75
N HIS A 221 -5.14 7.85 11.51
CA HIS A 221 -5.77 6.64 12.05
C HIS A 221 -4.75 5.70 12.70
N PRO A 222 -3.90 6.21 13.64
CA PRO A 222 -2.81 5.42 14.19
C PRO A 222 -3.26 4.22 15.01
N GLU A 223 -4.51 4.22 15.49
CA GLU A 223 -5.13 3.10 16.19
C GLU A 223 -5.28 1.84 15.31
N ARG A 224 -5.34 2.02 13.99
CA ARG A 224 -5.42 0.89 13.03
C ARG A 224 -4.13 0.08 12.93
N LEU A 225 -3.02 0.57 13.51
CA LEU A 225 -1.70 -0.07 13.42
C LEU A 225 -1.30 -0.84 14.67
N VAL A 226 -1.95 -0.60 15.82
CA VAL A 226 -1.48 -1.11 17.12
C VAL A 226 -1.53 -2.63 17.28
N HIS A 227 -2.26 -3.32 16.41
CA HIS A 227 -2.30 -4.79 16.36
C HIS A 227 -1.05 -5.39 15.72
N THR A 228 -0.34 -4.64 14.86
CA THR A 228 0.85 -5.06 14.11
C THR A 228 2.12 -4.65 14.84
N ALA A 229 3.12 -5.52 14.91
CA ALA A 229 4.46 -5.13 15.33
C ALA A 229 5.15 -4.38 14.19
N LEU A 230 5.39 -3.07 14.34
CA LEU A 230 5.85 -2.18 13.27
C LEU A 230 7.26 -1.64 13.52
N LEU A 231 8.16 -1.88 12.57
CA LEU A 231 9.46 -1.23 12.46
C LEU A 231 9.43 -0.18 11.34
N MET A 232 9.88 1.03 11.66
CA MET A 232 10.19 2.07 10.68
C MET A 232 11.67 2.42 10.74
N VAL A 233 12.34 2.48 9.57
CA VAL A 233 13.75 2.93 9.45
C VAL A 233 13.84 3.99 8.37
N ASN A 234 14.38 5.16 8.69
CA ASN A 234 14.53 6.28 7.75
C ASN A 234 15.95 6.84 7.77
N GLY A 235 16.39 7.36 6.62
CA GLY A 235 17.66 8.09 6.50
C GLY A 235 17.57 9.49 7.09
N LYS A 236 18.64 9.96 7.72
CA LYS A 236 18.70 11.32 8.31
C LYS A 236 18.67 12.41 7.25
N ASP A 237 19.31 12.17 6.12
CA ASP A 237 19.51 13.13 5.04
C ASP A 237 18.70 12.77 3.80
N ASP A 238 17.54 12.11 3.99
CA ASP A 238 16.67 11.67 2.90
C ASP A 238 15.83 12.84 2.35
N PRO A 239 16.13 13.33 1.12
CA PRO A 239 15.35 14.41 0.52
C PRO A 239 14.05 13.92 -0.12
N ALA A 240 13.95 12.61 -0.41
CA ALA A 240 12.76 12.00 -1.02
C ALA A 240 11.68 11.76 0.04
N VAL A 241 12.07 11.28 1.21
CA VAL A 241 11.19 11.15 2.38
C VAL A 241 11.77 11.95 3.54
N PRO A 242 11.45 13.24 3.62
CA PRO A 242 12.05 14.14 4.61
C PRO A 242 11.92 13.64 6.04
N LEU A 243 13.02 13.70 6.79
CA LEU A 243 13.09 13.23 8.18
C LEU A 243 11.95 13.79 9.05
N ALA A 244 11.60 15.06 8.86
CA ALA A 244 10.51 15.70 9.61
C ALA A 244 9.17 14.94 9.46
N CYS A 245 8.88 14.36 8.27
CA CYS A 245 7.67 13.59 8.02
C CYS A 245 7.72 12.22 8.69
N ALA A 246 8.88 11.55 8.64
CA ALA A 246 9.10 10.27 9.31
C ALA A 246 9.02 10.42 10.84
N GLU A 247 9.63 11.47 11.41
CA GLU A 247 9.57 11.75 12.85
C GLU A 247 8.16 12.11 13.33
N ARG A 248 7.38 12.86 12.54
CA ARG A 248 5.97 13.13 12.87
C ARG A 248 5.18 11.84 12.90
N THR A 249 5.35 10.98 11.89
CA THR A 249 4.75 9.64 11.86
C THR A 249 5.13 8.86 13.12
N ALA A 250 6.42 8.76 13.40
CA ALA A 250 6.92 8.01 14.55
C ALA A 250 6.40 8.54 15.90
N ARG A 251 6.27 9.86 16.06
CA ARG A 251 5.72 10.46 17.27
C ARG A 251 4.27 10.09 17.49
N VAL A 252 3.44 10.18 16.43
CA VAL A 252 2.02 9.86 16.49
C VAL A 252 1.82 8.37 16.79
N LEU A 253 2.54 7.49 16.06
CA LEU A 253 2.45 6.05 16.27
C LEU A 253 2.93 5.63 17.65
N ARG A 254 4.06 6.14 18.13
CA ARG A 254 4.55 5.86 19.50
C ARG A 254 3.47 6.16 20.54
N GLY A 255 2.80 7.30 20.42
CA GLY A 255 1.69 7.65 21.32
C GLY A 255 0.51 6.67 21.23
N ALA A 256 0.17 6.18 20.04
CA ALA A 256 -0.90 5.20 19.85
C ALA A 256 -0.57 3.84 20.46
N TYR A 257 0.64 3.32 20.20
CA TYR A 257 1.11 2.05 20.77
C TYR A 257 1.23 2.12 22.31
N GLN A 258 1.64 3.27 22.87
CA GLN A 258 1.65 3.49 24.32
C GLN A 258 0.23 3.45 24.90
N ARG A 259 -0.72 4.16 24.29
CA ARG A 259 -2.12 4.14 24.75
C ARG A 259 -2.77 2.77 24.64
N ALA A 260 -2.37 1.97 23.65
CA ALA A 260 -2.83 0.60 23.48
C ALA A 260 -2.15 -0.39 24.44
N GLY A 261 -1.16 0.03 25.24
CA GLY A 261 -0.45 -0.84 26.18
C GLY A 261 0.56 -1.80 25.54
N VAL A 262 0.99 -1.54 24.30
CA VAL A 262 1.91 -2.40 23.52
C VAL A 262 3.09 -1.60 22.93
N PRO A 263 3.78 -0.75 23.70
CA PRO A 263 4.82 0.15 23.20
C PRO A 263 5.99 -0.59 22.57
N GLU A 264 6.27 -1.83 22.99
CA GLU A 264 7.34 -2.69 22.45
C GLU A 264 7.08 -3.15 21.00
N ARG A 265 5.84 -3.08 20.54
CA ARG A 265 5.46 -3.42 19.17
C ARG A 265 5.74 -2.32 18.15
N PHE A 266 6.24 -1.16 18.59
CA PHE A 266 6.62 -0.08 17.70
C PHE A 266 8.07 0.33 17.90
N ARG A 267 8.84 0.38 16.80
CA ARG A 267 10.20 0.92 16.79
C ARG A 267 10.37 1.87 15.61
N PHE A 268 10.97 3.03 15.88
CA PHE A 268 11.48 3.95 14.87
C PHE A 268 12.98 4.09 15.05
N GLN A 269 13.72 3.92 13.95
CA GLN A 269 15.17 3.98 13.92
C GLN A 269 15.66 4.89 12.80
N LEU A 270 16.71 5.65 13.06
CA LEU A 270 17.41 6.44 12.06
C LEU A 270 18.64 5.68 11.58
N ALA A 271 18.74 5.57 10.26
CA ALA A 271 19.96 5.16 9.57
C ALA A 271 20.80 6.41 9.22
N GLY A 272 22.03 6.19 8.93
CA GLY A 272 22.91 7.24 8.36
C GLY A 272 22.62 7.69 7.01
N GLY A 273 22.71 8.46 6.26
CA GLY A 273 22.55 8.66 4.81
C GLY A 273 21.16 9.10 4.36
N GLY A 274 20.99 9.01 3.04
CA GLY A 274 19.82 9.52 2.33
C GLY A 274 18.76 8.46 2.05
N HIS A 275 18.21 8.47 0.82
CA HIS A 275 17.17 7.55 0.38
C HIS A 275 17.75 6.18 -0.03
N VAL A 276 18.35 5.48 0.92
CA VAL A 276 19.03 4.19 0.70
C VAL A 276 18.74 3.22 1.85
N ILE A 277 18.81 1.93 1.55
CA ILE A 277 18.68 0.87 2.55
C ILE A 277 20.10 0.40 2.90
N GLU A 278 20.58 0.85 4.04
CA GLU A 278 21.87 0.45 4.57
C GLU A 278 21.83 -0.96 5.15
N GLU A 279 23.00 -1.60 5.28
CA GLU A 279 23.15 -2.94 5.85
C GLU A 279 22.60 -3.03 7.30
N ALA A 280 22.71 -1.96 8.06
CA ALA A 280 22.13 -1.88 9.40
C ALA A 280 20.59 -2.02 9.36
N ALA A 281 19.92 -1.37 8.40
CA ALA A 281 18.47 -1.47 8.23
C ALA A 281 18.02 -2.88 7.82
N ARG A 282 18.82 -3.57 7.01
CA ARG A 282 18.60 -4.98 6.63
C ARG A 282 18.68 -5.92 7.83
N ARG A 283 19.72 -5.77 8.68
CA ARG A 283 19.85 -6.53 9.93
C ARG A 283 18.70 -6.28 10.91
N GLU A 284 18.31 -5.03 11.07
CA GLU A 284 17.16 -4.67 11.91
C GLU A 284 15.84 -5.26 11.38
N THR A 285 15.65 -5.28 10.06
CA THR A 285 14.50 -5.93 9.42
C THR A 285 14.43 -7.41 9.79
N LEU A 286 15.54 -8.14 9.64
CA LEU A 286 15.61 -9.55 9.99
C LEU A 286 15.37 -9.77 11.48
N ALA A 287 16.03 -8.99 12.37
CA ALA A 287 15.86 -9.08 13.82
C ALA A 287 14.40 -8.79 14.24
N TRP A 288 13.73 -7.86 13.56
CA TRP A 288 12.33 -7.56 13.81
C TRP A 288 11.43 -8.73 13.49
N PHE A 289 11.59 -9.36 12.31
CA PHE A 289 10.83 -10.55 11.95
C PHE A 289 11.20 -11.75 12.81
N GLN A 290 12.45 -11.92 13.23
CA GLN A 290 12.83 -12.96 14.18
C GLN A 290 12.02 -12.85 15.47
N ARG A 291 11.93 -11.66 16.03
CA ARG A 291 11.22 -11.41 17.28
C ARG A 291 9.71 -11.58 17.16
N TRP A 292 9.09 -11.06 16.10
CA TRP A 292 7.64 -10.90 16.05
C TRP A 292 6.92 -11.91 15.16
N LEU A 293 7.65 -12.57 14.27
CA LEU A 293 7.08 -13.48 13.28
C LEU A 293 7.64 -14.89 13.38
N ILE A 294 8.97 -15.04 13.57
CA ILE A 294 9.63 -16.35 13.58
C ILE A 294 9.54 -16.97 14.96
N HIS A 295 9.87 -16.22 16.01
CA HIS A 295 9.90 -16.65 17.41
C HIS A 295 9.03 -15.75 18.31
N PRO A 296 7.71 -15.65 18.06
CA PRO A 296 6.87 -14.76 18.86
C PRO A 296 6.83 -15.27 20.32
N GLY A 297 7.27 -14.42 21.25
CA GLY A 297 7.27 -14.72 22.70
C GLY A 297 8.54 -15.34 23.25
N SER A 298 9.64 -15.38 22.49
CA SER A 298 10.99 -15.73 22.99
C SER A 298 11.72 -14.54 23.57
#